data_0ea1d13c6ff913a7f1b8cc87f04d96e8
#
_entry.id   0ea1d13c6ff913a7f1b8cc87f04d96e8
#
_cell.length_a   1.000
_cell.length_b   1.000
_cell.length_c   1.000
_cell.angle_alpha   90.00
_cell.angle_beta   90.00
_cell.angle_gamma   90.00
#
_symmetry.space_group_name_H-M   'P 1'
#
loop_
_entity.id
_entity.type
_entity.pdbx_description
1 polymer ?
#
loop_
_entity_poly.entity_id
_entity_poly.type
_entity_poly.pdbx_seq_one_letter_code
_entity_poly.pdbx_strand_id
1 'polypeptide(L)'
;STDNTISIIKSFNDKRIKIIDGVYRHSPTLNFENALKEAKGDYIFLADQDDVWKDDKVKICLKWLQHYDCIISDAEVTDENLKITSPSLYQLMNIKSGRVYNILYKNGYTGCCMAFTKRVKEAALPFPKDIPMHDIWIGNVAAFLYKVKFIDDKLIYFRRHSLTISCNGKGSRYSLYKRLMFRVSIVKNIIFLI
;
A
#
# COMPACT_ATOMS: atom_id res chain seq x y z
N SER A 1 -15.24 -6.56 12.66
CA SER A 1 -15.93 -7.42 11.68
C SER A 1 -17.19 -8.00 12.31
N THR A 2 -18.26 -8.11 11.54
CA THR A 2 -19.54 -8.71 11.95
C THR A 2 -19.69 -10.16 11.46
N ASP A 3 -18.67 -10.68 10.81
CA ASP A 3 -18.54 -12.02 10.24
C ASP A 3 -17.53 -12.88 11.04
N ASN A 4 -17.20 -14.05 10.52
CA ASN A 4 -16.28 -15.00 11.17
C ASN A 4 -14.79 -14.61 11.10
N THR A 5 -14.42 -13.43 10.59
CA THR A 5 -13.02 -13.02 10.41
C THR A 5 -12.21 -13.13 11.70
N ILE A 6 -12.72 -12.62 12.82
CA ILE A 6 -12.00 -12.63 14.10
C ILE A 6 -11.82 -14.07 14.63
N SER A 7 -12.82 -14.93 14.51
CA SER A 7 -12.72 -16.32 14.92
C SER A 7 -11.72 -17.10 14.08
N ILE A 8 -11.70 -16.87 12.78
CA ILE A 8 -10.71 -17.45 11.85
C ILE A 8 -9.29 -17.02 12.23
N ILE A 9 -9.06 -15.72 12.46
CA ILE A 9 -7.73 -15.23 12.87
C ILE A 9 -7.28 -15.87 14.18
N LYS A 10 -8.17 -15.95 15.17
CA LYS A 10 -7.86 -16.58 16.46
C LYS A 10 -7.58 -18.09 16.36
N SER A 11 -8.15 -18.78 15.37
CA SER A 11 -7.93 -20.22 15.18
C SER A 11 -6.51 -20.59 14.78
N PHE A 12 -5.73 -19.64 14.22
CA PHE A 12 -4.30 -19.84 13.94
C PHE A 12 -3.46 -20.04 15.20
N ASN A 13 -3.94 -19.62 16.38
CA ASN A 13 -3.28 -19.75 17.68
C ASN A 13 -1.79 -19.38 17.68
N ASP A 14 -1.42 -18.34 16.92
CA ASP A 14 -0.05 -17.85 16.79
C ASP A 14 0.11 -16.57 17.61
N LYS A 15 1.02 -16.60 18.59
CA LYS A 15 1.30 -15.46 19.50
C LYS A 15 1.85 -14.22 18.80
N ARG A 16 2.32 -14.35 17.57
CA ARG A 16 2.79 -13.24 16.74
C ARG A 16 1.63 -12.43 16.16
N ILE A 17 0.44 -13.00 16.06
CA ILE A 17 -0.75 -12.35 15.56
C ILE A 17 -1.31 -11.41 16.62
N LYS A 18 -1.34 -10.11 16.33
CA LYS A 18 -1.96 -9.09 17.17
C LYS A 18 -3.21 -8.55 16.49
N ILE A 19 -4.36 -8.78 17.12
CA ILE A 19 -5.63 -8.20 16.66
C ILE A 19 -5.79 -6.84 17.33
N ILE A 20 -6.02 -5.80 16.51
CA ILE A 20 -6.22 -4.43 16.97
C ILE A 20 -7.63 -4.00 16.59
N ASP A 21 -8.38 -3.44 17.54
CA ASP A 21 -9.71 -2.94 17.26
C ASP A 21 -9.64 -1.75 16.30
N GLY A 22 -10.43 -1.84 15.23
CA GLY A 22 -10.58 -0.75 14.27
C GLY A 22 -11.43 0.37 14.90
N VAL A 23 -10.79 1.47 15.24
CA VAL A 23 -11.46 2.65 15.81
C VAL A 23 -12.20 3.44 14.72
N TYR A 24 -11.77 3.29 13.49
CA TYR A 24 -12.22 4.12 12.37
C TYR A 24 -13.02 3.30 11.35
N ARG A 25 -14.32 3.16 11.60
CA ARG A 25 -15.23 2.46 10.67
C ARG A 25 -15.20 3.13 9.29
N HIS A 26 -15.09 2.31 8.24
CA HIS A 26 -15.11 2.73 6.83
C HIS A 26 -13.95 3.65 6.37
N SER A 27 -12.85 3.72 7.13
CA SER A 27 -11.65 4.44 6.71
C SER A 27 -10.42 3.54 6.65
N PRO A 28 -10.09 2.95 5.49
CA PRO A 28 -8.87 2.17 5.33
C PRO A 28 -7.62 2.95 5.74
N THR A 29 -7.53 4.23 5.36
CA THR A 29 -6.39 5.11 5.68
C THR A 29 -6.13 5.19 7.18
N LEU A 30 -7.18 5.47 7.98
CA LEU A 30 -7.04 5.61 9.43
C LEU A 30 -6.81 4.26 10.12
N ASN A 31 -7.36 3.17 9.58
CA ASN A 31 -7.10 1.83 10.11
C ASN A 31 -5.66 1.40 9.86
N PHE A 32 -5.08 1.69 8.68
CA PHE A 32 -3.66 1.47 8.42
C PHE A 32 -2.78 2.35 9.30
N GLU A 33 -3.14 3.62 9.52
CA GLU A 33 -2.41 4.48 10.46
C GLU A 33 -2.37 3.88 11.87
N ASN A 34 -3.54 3.41 12.36
CA ASN A 34 -3.64 2.79 13.68
C ASN A 34 -2.78 1.52 13.77
N ALA A 35 -2.81 0.66 12.77
CA ALA A 35 -1.97 -0.54 12.71
C ALA A 35 -0.47 -0.21 12.65
N LEU A 36 -0.07 0.82 11.89
CA LEU A 36 1.31 1.25 11.78
C LEU A 36 1.87 1.83 13.08
N LYS A 37 1.06 2.51 13.90
CA LYS A 37 1.45 2.97 15.24
C LYS A 37 1.84 1.80 16.16
N GLU A 38 1.21 0.65 15.99
CA GLU A 38 1.48 -0.56 16.76
C GLU A 38 2.60 -1.45 16.18
N ALA A 39 2.97 -1.23 14.91
CA ALA A 39 4.00 -2.02 14.24
C ALA A 39 5.40 -1.70 14.80
N LYS A 40 6.10 -2.75 15.29
CA LYS A 40 7.42 -2.64 15.97
C LYS A 40 8.58 -3.18 15.13
N GLY A 41 8.32 -3.85 14.01
CA GLY A 41 9.34 -4.45 13.16
C GLY A 41 10.21 -3.38 12.46
N ASP A 42 11.42 -3.78 12.08
CA ASP A 42 12.33 -2.94 11.30
C ASP A 42 11.89 -2.80 9.85
N TYR A 43 11.17 -3.80 9.35
CA TYR A 43 10.57 -3.84 8.01
C TYR A 43 9.07 -4.03 8.14
N ILE A 44 8.33 -3.23 7.40
CA ILE A 44 6.86 -3.22 7.38
C ILE A 44 6.37 -3.66 6.00
N PHE A 45 5.41 -4.57 5.97
CA PHE A 45 4.74 -5.02 4.77
C PHE A 45 3.26 -4.71 4.90
N LEU A 46 2.70 -4.00 3.93
CA LEU A 46 1.26 -3.82 3.87
C LEU A 46 0.61 -5.04 3.21
N ALA A 47 -0.55 -5.42 3.69
CA ALA A 47 -1.34 -6.52 3.13
C ALA A 47 -2.81 -6.14 3.11
N ASP A 48 -3.46 -6.40 1.98
CA ASP A 48 -4.91 -6.34 1.86
C ASP A 48 -5.49 -7.74 2.12
N GLN A 49 -6.71 -7.80 2.63
CA GLN A 49 -7.34 -9.06 3.09
C GLN A 49 -7.75 -9.99 1.94
N ASP A 50 -7.78 -9.48 0.73
CA ASP A 50 -8.25 -10.18 -0.48
C ASP A 50 -7.12 -10.64 -1.41
N ASP A 51 -5.88 -10.24 -1.14
CA ASP A 51 -4.71 -10.61 -1.93
C ASP A 51 -3.98 -11.84 -1.37
N VAL A 52 -3.23 -12.53 -2.24
CA VAL A 52 -2.40 -13.68 -1.85
C VAL A 52 -0.93 -13.39 -2.12
N TRP A 53 -0.10 -13.46 -1.09
CA TRP A 53 1.35 -13.33 -1.23
C TRP A 53 1.96 -14.59 -1.81
N LYS A 54 2.94 -14.43 -2.70
CA LYS A 54 3.80 -15.54 -3.12
C LYS A 54 4.82 -15.85 -2.03
N ASP A 55 5.24 -17.10 -1.94
CA ASP A 55 6.10 -17.63 -0.86
C ASP A 55 7.42 -16.89 -0.71
N ASP A 56 7.96 -16.38 -1.81
CA ASP A 56 9.25 -15.68 -1.86
C ASP A 56 9.16 -14.17 -1.66
N LYS A 57 7.93 -13.60 -1.53
CA LYS A 57 7.73 -12.15 -1.40
C LYS A 57 8.59 -11.53 -0.31
N VAL A 58 8.54 -12.07 0.89
CA VAL A 58 9.29 -11.51 2.03
C VAL A 58 10.78 -11.58 1.77
N LYS A 59 11.28 -12.72 1.28
CA LYS A 59 12.70 -12.92 0.98
C LYS A 59 13.22 -11.93 -0.05
N ILE A 60 12.49 -11.76 -1.15
CA ILE A 60 12.88 -10.85 -2.25
C ILE A 60 12.85 -9.40 -1.77
N CYS A 61 11.76 -8.99 -1.11
CA CYS A 61 11.66 -7.62 -0.60
C CYS A 61 12.77 -7.31 0.42
N LEU A 62 13.08 -8.21 1.36
CA LEU A 62 14.16 -8.01 2.33
C LEU A 62 15.53 -7.85 1.67
N LYS A 63 15.81 -8.59 0.58
CA LYS A 63 17.05 -8.41 -0.19
C LYS A 63 17.16 -6.99 -0.76
N TRP A 64 16.10 -6.44 -1.31
CA TRP A 64 16.07 -5.08 -1.84
C TRP A 64 16.12 -4.02 -0.73
N LEU A 65 15.48 -4.27 0.41
CA LEU A 65 15.45 -3.35 1.56
C LEU A 65 16.82 -3.20 2.26
N GLN A 66 17.83 -4.01 1.89
CA GLN A 66 19.22 -3.76 2.28
C GLN A 66 19.81 -2.49 1.64
N HIS A 67 19.27 -2.05 0.50
CA HIS A 67 19.79 -0.96 -0.31
C HIS A 67 18.80 0.19 -0.52
N TYR A 68 17.51 -0.06 -0.29
CA TYR A 68 16.41 0.87 -0.47
C TYR A 68 15.56 0.93 0.79
N ASP A 69 14.80 1.99 0.93
CA ASP A 69 13.94 2.22 2.10
C ASP A 69 12.48 1.84 1.86
N CYS A 70 12.08 1.82 0.59
CA CYS A 70 10.74 1.40 0.20
C CYS A 70 10.83 0.65 -1.13
N ILE A 71 10.15 -0.48 -1.19
CA ILE A 71 10.01 -1.32 -2.38
C ILE A 71 8.55 -1.35 -2.77
N ILE A 72 8.29 -1.21 -4.05
CA ILE A 72 7.00 -1.50 -4.66
C ILE A 72 7.22 -2.66 -5.64
N SER A 73 6.58 -3.79 -5.43
CA SER A 73 6.66 -4.95 -6.34
C SER A 73 5.56 -4.88 -7.40
N ASP A 74 5.77 -5.58 -8.52
CA ASP A 74 4.68 -5.89 -9.42
C ASP A 74 3.78 -7.00 -8.84
N ALA A 75 2.65 -7.26 -9.48
CA ALA A 75 1.69 -8.29 -9.11
C ALA A 75 1.09 -8.94 -10.35
N GLU A 76 0.69 -10.20 -10.26
CA GLU A 76 -0.22 -10.82 -11.21
C GLU A 76 -1.66 -10.49 -10.82
N VAL A 77 -2.45 -10.00 -11.78
CA VAL A 77 -3.86 -9.69 -11.52
C VAL A 77 -4.70 -10.94 -11.74
N THR A 78 -5.55 -11.28 -10.77
CA THR A 78 -6.39 -12.47 -10.82
C THR A 78 -7.87 -12.11 -10.66
N ASP A 79 -8.73 -13.04 -11.02
CA ASP A 79 -10.15 -13.04 -10.64
C ASP A 79 -10.33 -13.56 -9.20
N GLU A 80 -11.57 -13.72 -8.77
CA GLU A 80 -11.93 -14.23 -7.44
C GLU A 80 -11.43 -15.67 -7.17
N ASN A 81 -11.22 -16.47 -8.22
CA ASN A 81 -10.76 -17.85 -8.18
C ASN A 81 -9.23 -17.98 -8.35
N LEU A 82 -8.48 -16.90 -8.28
CA LEU A 82 -7.02 -16.83 -8.52
C LEU A 82 -6.59 -17.17 -9.96
N LYS A 83 -7.50 -17.16 -10.93
CA LYS A 83 -7.13 -17.29 -12.34
C LYS A 83 -6.54 -15.97 -12.83
N ILE A 84 -5.33 -16.03 -13.40
CA ILE A 84 -4.61 -14.85 -13.90
C ILE A 84 -5.40 -14.22 -15.06
N THR A 85 -5.76 -12.96 -14.90
CA THR A 85 -6.44 -12.11 -15.90
C THR A 85 -5.50 -11.10 -16.55
N SER A 86 -4.41 -10.74 -15.86
CA SER A 86 -3.31 -9.96 -16.42
C SER A 86 -1.98 -10.39 -15.79
N PRO A 87 -0.92 -10.55 -16.59
CA PRO A 87 0.38 -11.01 -16.08
C PRO A 87 1.16 -9.93 -15.32
N SER A 88 0.71 -8.69 -15.33
CA SER A 88 1.39 -7.57 -14.66
C SER A 88 0.41 -6.46 -14.32
N LEU A 89 0.39 -6.06 -13.06
CA LEU A 89 -0.34 -4.89 -12.58
C LEU A 89 0.28 -3.61 -13.12
N TYR A 90 1.62 -3.55 -13.24
CA TYR A 90 2.32 -2.40 -13.78
C TYR A 90 1.90 -2.11 -15.21
N GLN A 91 1.86 -3.14 -16.06
CA GLN A 91 1.42 -3.01 -17.45
C GLN A 91 -0.06 -2.63 -17.52
N LEU A 92 -0.93 -3.37 -16.80
CA LEU A 92 -2.37 -3.13 -16.80
C LEU A 92 -2.72 -1.71 -16.38
N MET A 93 -2.04 -1.20 -15.36
CA MET A 93 -2.29 0.12 -14.79
C MET A 93 -1.37 1.20 -15.35
N ASN A 94 -0.46 0.88 -16.30
CA ASN A 94 0.56 1.79 -16.80
C ASN A 94 1.27 2.53 -15.65
N ILE A 95 1.78 1.75 -14.68
CA ILE A 95 2.50 2.27 -13.53
C ILE A 95 3.93 2.60 -13.96
N LYS A 96 4.41 3.76 -13.52
CA LYS A 96 5.79 4.22 -13.77
C LYS A 96 6.44 4.67 -12.49
N SER A 97 7.73 4.41 -12.37
CA SER A 97 8.56 4.96 -11.30
C SER A 97 8.78 6.47 -11.47
N GLY A 98 9.23 7.12 -10.39
CA GLY A 98 9.60 8.54 -10.39
C GLY A 98 8.68 9.41 -9.52
N ARG A 99 9.30 10.10 -8.54
CA ARG A 99 8.57 10.90 -7.54
C ARG A 99 7.69 11.99 -8.15
N VAL A 100 8.23 12.74 -9.12
CA VAL A 100 7.50 13.82 -9.79
C VAL A 100 6.35 13.28 -10.63
N TYR A 101 6.59 12.18 -11.37
CA TYR A 101 5.55 11.53 -12.16
C TYR A 101 4.37 11.05 -11.28
N ASN A 102 4.69 10.42 -10.14
CA ASN A 102 3.67 9.88 -9.23
C ASN A 102 2.82 10.96 -8.56
N ILE A 103 3.38 12.13 -8.28
CA ILE A 103 2.59 13.27 -7.77
C ILE A 103 1.76 13.92 -8.87
N LEU A 104 2.38 14.26 -10.01
CA LEU A 104 1.75 15.16 -10.99
C LEU A 104 0.80 14.43 -11.94
N TYR A 105 1.12 13.20 -12.31
CA TYR A 105 0.38 12.50 -13.39
C TYR A 105 -0.43 11.33 -12.84
N LYS A 106 0.22 10.29 -12.36
CA LYS A 106 -0.45 9.05 -11.97
C LYS A 106 0.27 8.37 -10.82
N ASN A 107 -0.47 8.11 -9.75
CA ASN A 107 0.04 7.34 -8.63
C ASN A 107 0.31 5.88 -9.01
N GLY A 108 1.50 5.39 -8.69
CA GLY A 108 1.91 3.99 -8.86
C GLY A 108 2.12 3.27 -7.53
N TYR A 109 1.93 3.93 -6.40
CA TYR A 109 2.05 3.30 -5.10
C TYR A 109 0.80 2.46 -4.82
N THR A 110 0.98 1.15 -4.67
CA THR A 110 -0.08 0.19 -4.40
C THR A 110 0.22 -0.47 -3.07
N GLY A 111 -0.63 -0.29 -2.08
CA GLY A 111 -0.39 -0.66 -0.68
C GLY A 111 0.05 -2.11 -0.52
N CYS A 112 -0.71 -3.08 -1.01
CA CYS A 112 -0.38 -4.50 -0.89
C CYS A 112 0.95 -4.90 -1.56
N CYS A 113 1.44 -4.09 -2.52
CA CYS A 113 2.73 -4.27 -3.18
C CYS A 113 3.90 -3.63 -2.42
N MET A 114 3.63 -2.88 -1.34
CA MET A 114 4.64 -2.11 -0.62
C MET A 114 5.30 -2.89 0.51
N ALA A 115 6.63 -2.72 0.61
CA ALA A 115 7.42 -3.07 1.78
C ALA A 115 8.40 -1.92 2.07
N PHE A 116 8.56 -1.53 3.35
CA PHE A 116 9.39 -0.38 3.70
C PHE A 116 10.02 -0.50 5.08
N THR A 117 11.04 0.31 5.32
CA THR A 117 11.78 0.34 6.59
C THR A 117 11.00 1.09 7.68
N LYS A 118 11.37 0.81 8.93
CA LYS A 118 10.84 1.51 10.11
C LYS A 118 10.98 3.04 9.99
N ARG A 119 12.09 3.54 9.44
CA ARG A 119 12.29 4.98 9.28
C ARG A 119 11.31 5.64 8.32
N VAL A 120 10.87 4.94 7.27
CA VAL A 120 9.79 5.42 6.39
C VAL A 120 8.47 5.48 7.16
N LYS A 121 8.16 4.44 7.95
CA LYS A 121 6.98 4.44 8.83
C LYS A 121 6.97 5.64 9.78
N GLU A 122 8.09 5.88 10.45
CA GLU A 122 8.21 6.96 11.44
C GLU A 122 8.07 8.33 10.80
N ALA A 123 8.64 8.55 9.61
CA ALA A 123 8.48 9.79 8.87
C ALA A 123 7.06 9.99 8.32
N ALA A 124 6.35 8.91 8.01
CA ALA A 124 4.98 9.00 7.51
C ALA A 124 3.93 9.26 8.61
N LEU A 125 4.23 8.95 9.87
CA LEU A 125 3.31 9.10 11.00
C LEU A 125 3.52 10.44 11.74
N PRO A 126 2.43 11.08 12.22
CA PRO A 126 1.03 10.75 11.97
C PRO A 126 0.59 11.12 10.55
N PHE A 127 -0.44 10.46 10.03
CA PHE A 127 -0.96 10.81 8.71
C PHE A 127 -1.65 12.19 8.72
N PRO A 128 -1.40 13.04 7.71
CA PRO A 128 -2.18 14.25 7.52
C PRO A 128 -3.65 13.92 7.25
N LYS A 129 -4.57 14.77 7.74
CA LYS A 129 -6.03 14.51 7.65
C LYS A 129 -6.58 14.53 6.23
N ASP A 130 -5.90 15.21 5.32
CA ASP A 130 -6.35 15.54 3.98
C ASP A 130 -5.65 14.71 2.88
N ILE A 131 -5.03 13.57 3.24
CA ILE A 131 -4.43 12.65 2.27
C ILE A 131 -5.50 11.77 1.60
N PRO A 132 -5.29 11.38 0.33
CA PRO A 132 -6.26 10.55 -0.39
C PRO A 132 -6.32 9.11 0.12
N MET A 133 -5.15 8.50 0.36
CA MET A 133 -4.97 7.10 0.80
C MET A 133 -3.62 6.94 1.48
N HIS A 134 -3.53 5.94 2.36
CA HIS A 134 -2.33 5.63 3.14
C HIS A 134 -1.11 5.28 2.26
N ASP A 135 -1.30 4.46 1.24
CA ASP A 135 -0.26 4.02 0.32
C ASP A 135 0.32 5.16 -0.51
N ILE A 136 -0.55 6.06 -1.00
CA ILE A 136 -0.14 7.27 -1.72
C ILE A 136 0.72 8.15 -0.81
N TRP A 137 0.31 8.33 0.44
CA TRP A 137 1.05 9.14 1.40
C TRP A 137 2.41 8.52 1.72
N ILE A 138 2.44 7.27 2.17
CA ILE A 138 3.68 6.55 2.52
C ILE A 138 4.65 6.50 1.34
N GLY A 139 4.15 6.19 0.14
CA GLY A 139 4.96 6.13 -1.07
C GLY A 139 5.59 7.47 -1.44
N ASN A 140 4.85 8.57 -1.29
CA ASN A 140 5.40 9.91 -1.54
C ASN A 140 6.40 10.33 -0.45
N VAL A 141 6.12 10.09 0.83
CA VAL A 141 7.10 10.32 1.92
C VAL A 141 8.40 9.55 1.63
N ALA A 142 8.29 8.27 1.29
CA ALA A 142 9.45 7.47 0.93
C ALA A 142 10.21 8.03 -0.28
N ALA A 143 9.49 8.47 -1.33
CA ALA A 143 10.12 8.95 -2.56
C ALA A 143 10.82 10.31 -2.43
N PHE A 144 10.38 11.15 -1.50
CA PHE A 144 10.99 12.48 -1.30
C PHE A 144 12.08 12.49 -0.24
N LEU A 145 11.97 11.67 0.78
CA LEU A 145 12.92 11.67 1.91
C LEU A 145 13.93 10.52 1.85
N TYR A 146 13.64 9.44 1.09
CA TYR A 146 14.39 8.20 1.13
C TYR A 146 14.59 7.59 -0.28
N LYS A 147 15.13 6.37 -0.31
CA LYS A 147 15.38 5.63 -1.55
C LYS A 147 14.23 4.65 -1.85
N VAL A 148 13.55 4.85 -2.97
CA VAL A 148 12.46 3.99 -3.42
C VAL A 148 12.86 3.20 -4.65
N LYS A 149 12.47 1.93 -4.73
CA LYS A 149 12.64 1.07 -5.90
C LYS A 149 11.33 0.40 -6.29
N PHE A 150 10.95 0.54 -7.53
CA PHE A 150 9.96 -0.30 -8.20
C PHE A 150 10.68 -1.52 -8.76
N ILE A 151 10.22 -2.72 -8.44
CA ILE A 151 10.79 -3.98 -8.89
C ILE A 151 9.79 -4.74 -9.76
N ASP A 152 10.29 -5.43 -10.79
CA ASP A 152 9.45 -6.14 -11.75
C ASP A 152 9.03 -7.54 -11.25
N ASP A 153 9.54 -7.94 -10.07
CA ASP A 153 9.15 -9.18 -9.42
C ASP A 153 7.66 -9.15 -9.05
N LYS A 154 6.92 -10.14 -9.54
CA LYS A 154 5.48 -10.30 -9.30
C LYS A 154 5.27 -11.13 -8.04
N LEU A 155 5.13 -10.45 -6.92
CA LEU A 155 5.17 -11.07 -5.59
C LEU A 155 3.80 -11.27 -4.96
N ILE A 156 2.73 -10.94 -5.69
CA ILE A 156 1.34 -11.01 -5.21
C ILE A 156 0.44 -11.51 -6.33
N TYR A 157 -0.57 -12.28 -5.97
CA TYR A 157 -1.79 -12.47 -6.73
C TYR A 157 -2.77 -11.37 -6.30
N PHE A 158 -2.86 -10.31 -7.09
CA PHE A 158 -3.74 -9.18 -6.87
C PHE A 158 -5.15 -9.54 -7.30
N ARG A 159 -6.01 -9.84 -6.33
CA ARG A 159 -7.35 -10.33 -6.60
C ARG A 159 -8.32 -9.21 -6.92
N ARG A 160 -9.05 -9.36 -8.00
CA ARG A 160 -10.14 -8.45 -8.40
C ARG A 160 -11.49 -9.13 -8.32
N HIS A 161 -12.41 -8.53 -7.60
CA HIS A 161 -13.79 -8.95 -7.49
C HIS A 161 -14.73 -7.72 -7.52
N SER A 162 -16.03 -7.96 -7.62
CA SER A 162 -17.05 -6.90 -7.77
C SER A 162 -17.07 -5.87 -6.62
N LEU A 163 -16.62 -6.25 -5.43
CA LEU A 163 -16.58 -5.41 -4.22
C LEU A 163 -15.23 -4.69 -4.01
N THR A 164 -14.27 -4.84 -4.91
CA THR A 164 -12.96 -4.18 -4.77
C THR A 164 -13.12 -2.66 -4.76
N ILE A 165 -12.59 -2.00 -3.73
CA ILE A 165 -12.69 -0.55 -3.53
C ILE A 165 -11.79 0.21 -4.52
N SER A 166 -10.69 -0.38 -4.96
CA SER A 166 -9.77 0.21 -5.91
C SER A 166 -10.40 0.38 -7.30
N CYS A 167 -10.10 1.50 -7.96
CA CYS A 167 -10.64 1.81 -9.28
C CYS A 167 -10.23 0.76 -10.31
N ASN A 168 -11.19 0.04 -10.88
CA ASN A 168 -11.03 -1.04 -11.87
C ASN A 168 -10.51 -0.56 -13.25
N GLY A 169 -9.48 0.27 -13.31
CA GLY A 169 -8.99 0.82 -14.57
C GLY A 169 -9.93 1.85 -15.24
N LYS A 170 -11.15 1.98 -14.76
CA LYS A 170 -12.10 3.05 -15.14
C LYS A 170 -11.74 4.26 -14.29
N GLY A 171 -11.23 5.30 -14.85
CA GLY A 171 -10.85 6.59 -14.29
C GLY A 171 -11.07 6.87 -12.78
N SER A 172 -10.52 7.93 -12.27
CA SER A 172 -10.65 8.29 -10.85
C SER A 172 -12.10 8.58 -10.47
N ARG A 173 -12.57 8.08 -9.32
CA ARG A 173 -13.88 8.44 -8.72
C ARG A 173 -13.94 9.91 -8.27
N TYR A 174 -12.80 10.59 -8.22
CA TYR A 174 -12.71 11.97 -7.76
C TYR A 174 -12.72 12.96 -8.93
N SER A 175 -13.39 14.11 -8.72
CA SER A 175 -13.35 15.24 -9.65
C SER A 175 -11.91 15.74 -9.85
N LEU A 176 -11.65 16.42 -10.96
CA LEU A 176 -10.33 17.02 -11.25
C LEU A 176 -9.89 17.97 -10.13
N TYR A 177 -10.81 18.78 -9.61
CA TYR A 177 -10.55 19.68 -8.48
C TYR A 177 -10.08 18.90 -7.24
N LYS A 178 -10.80 17.84 -6.85
CA LYS A 178 -10.44 17.03 -5.67
C LYS A 178 -9.08 16.33 -5.86
N ARG A 179 -8.78 15.86 -7.06
CA ARG A 179 -7.48 15.27 -7.40
C ARG A 179 -6.34 16.29 -7.28
N LEU A 180 -6.57 17.54 -7.70
CA LEU A 180 -5.62 18.63 -7.54
C LEU A 180 -5.40 18.95 -6.07
N MET A 181 -6.46 19.08 -5.29
CA MET A 181 -6.38 19.33 -3.84
C MET A 181 -5.58 18.25 -3.10
N PHE A 182 -5.75 16.97 -3.44
CA PHE A 182 -4.95 15.90 -2.87
C PHE A 182 -3.45 16.04 -3.19
N ARG A 183 -3.11 16.45 -4.42
CA ARG A 183 -1.71 16.69 -4.80
C ARG A 183 -1.10 17.86 -4.03
N VAL A 184 -1.84 18.95 -3.93
CA VAL A 184 -1.43 20.12 -3.14
C VAL A 184 -1.22 19.74 -1.68
N SER A 185 -2.13 18.96 -1.10
CA SER A 185 -1.99 18.46 0.26
C SER A 185 -0.73 17.62 0.45
N ILE A 186 -0.48 16.65 -0.44
CA ILE A 186 0.73 15.81 -0.36
C ILE A 186 1.99 16.68 -0.43
N VAL A 187 2.08 17.59 -1.42
CA VAL A 187 3.24 18.47 -1.58
C VAL A 187 3.45 19.35 -0.36
N LYS A 188 2.38 20.00 0.12
CA LYS A 188 2.41 20.84 1.34
C LYS A 188 2.96 20.06 2.53
N ASN A 189 2.40 18.88 2.80
CA ASN A 189 2.80 18.10 3.96
C ASN A 189 4.23 17.53 3.83
N ILE A 190 4.69 17.21 2.61
CA ILE A 190 6.08 16.79 2.39
C ILE A 190 7.05 17.94 2.64
N ILE A 191 6.73 19.16 2.22
CA ILE A 191 7.58 20.35 2.49
C ILE A 191 7.78 20.56 4.00
N PHE A 192 6.78 20.26 4.81
CA PHE A 192 6.92 20.35 6.27
C PHE A 192 7.75 19.22 6.90
N LEU A 193 8.06 18.15 6.15
CA LEU A 193 8.90 17.05 6.63
C LEU A 193 10.38 17.22 6.25
N ILE A 194 10.70 18.12 5.32
CA ILE A 194 12.05 18.46 4.84
C ILE A 194 12.60 19.63 5.64
#